data_acd1f0bad92d1d8a5d11b6af8648d3c1
#
_entry.id   acd1f0bad92d1d8a5d11b6af8648d3c1
#
_cell.length_a   1.000
_cell.length_b   1.000
_cell.length_c   1.000
_cell.angle_alpha   90.00
_cell.angle_beta   90.00
_cell.angle_gamma   90.00
#
_symmetry.space_group_name_H-M   'P 1'
#
loop_
_entity.id
_entity.type
_entity.pdbx_description
1 polymer ?
#
loop_
_entity_poly.entity_id
_entity_poly.type
_entity_poly.pdbx_seq_one_letter_code
_entity_poly.pdbx_strand_id
1 'polypeptide(L)'
;MMKVISSAALPSPCPIPGRAPRTTRIGLVQTRWYEAADAHIEQLREGVSACAGAGANVVFLPELTLSRYPADTRPEGPADGSAEDIESGPSLALARELARDCDVHVQISLFERSGAADQRGLNTSIXX
;
A
#
# COMPACT_ATOMS: atom_id res chain seq x y z
N MET A 1 3.58 5.99 -17.75
CA MET A 1 3.62 4.51 -17.85
C MET A 1 4.61 3.95 -16.84
N MET A 2 4.18 3.00 -16.04
CA MET A 2 5.06 2.35 -15.08
C MET A 2 5.94 1.30 -15.72
N LYS A 3 7.21 1.24 -15.27
CA LYS A 3 8.10 0.16 -15.68
C LYS A 3 7.84 -1.07 -14.81
N VAL A 4 7.61 -2.21 -15.43
CA VAL A 4 7.41 -3.47 -14.71
C VAL A 4 8.70 -4.30 -14.78
N ILE A 5 9.14 -4.76 -13.62
CA ILE A 5 10.29 -5.66 -13.50
C ILE A 5 9.79 -6.93 -12.81
N SER A 6 9.94 -8.08 -13.46
CA SER A 6 9.51 -9.36 -12.89
C SER A 6 10.69 -10.30 -12.75
N SER A 7 10.65 -11.15 -11.72
CA SER A 7 11.65 -12.19 -11.55
C SER A 7 10.98 -13.56 -11.58
N ALA A 8 11.75 -14.57 -11.96
CA ALA A 8 11.30 -15.96 -11.90
C ALA A 8 11.17 -16.40 -10.44
N ALA A 9 10.34 -17.41 -10.21
CA ALA A 9 10.22 -18.02 -8.88
C ALA A 9 11.56 -18.66 -8.48
N LEU A 10 11.94 -18.44 -7.24
CA LEU A 10 13.14 -19.05 -6.66
C LEU A 10 12.74 -20.38 -5.99
N PRO A 11 13.63 -21.38 -5.98
CA PRO A 11 13.34 -22.60 -5.24
C PRO A 11 13.24 -22.32 -3.75
N SER A 12 12.34 -23.05 -3.07
CA SER A 12 12.16 -22.88 -1.64
C SER A 12 13.42 -23.32 -0.89
N PRO A 13 13.92 -22.51 0.06
CA PRO A 13 15.05 -22.95 0.90
C PRO A 13 14.60 -24.01 1.91
N CYS A 14 13.30 -24.20 2.12
CA CYS A 14 12.74 -25.13 3.09
C CYS A 14 11.66 -25.98 2.44
N PRO A 15 12.02 -26.88 1.52
CA PRO A 15 11.01 -27.73 0.89
C PRO A 15 10.38 -28.70 1.89
N ILE A 16 9.08 -28.89 1.78
CA ILE A 16 8.34 -29.83 2.64
C ILE A 16 8.16 -31.12 1.86
N PRO A 17 8.68 -32.25 2.37
CA PRO A 17 8.54 -33.54 1.68
C PRO A 17 7.07 -33.88 1.43
N GLY A 18 6.78 -34.36 0.22
CA GLY A 18 5.43 -34.79 -0.15
C GLY A 18 4.45 -33.67 -0.43
N ARG A 19 4.89 -32.41 -0.38
CA ARG A 19 4.01 -31.27 -0.67
C ARG A 19 4.50 -30.54 -1.92
N ALA A 20 3.58 -30.33 -2.86
CA ALA A 20 3.90 -29.53 -4.04
C ALA A 20 4.23 -28.09 -3.65
N PRO A 21 5.24 -27.49 -4.28
CA PRO A 21 5.56 -26.10 -3.97
C PRO A 21 4.43 -25.15 -4.38
N ARG A 22 4.13 -24.20 -3.50
CA ARG A 22 3.19 -23.13 -3.79
C ARG A 22 3.98 -21.85 -3.98
N THR A 23 3.68 -21.13 -5.01
CA THR A 23 4.34 -19.85 -5.31
C THR A 23 3.36 -18.70 -5.13
N THR A 24 3.75 -17.72 -4.36
CA THR A 24 3.02 -16.46 -4.24
C THR A 24 3.83 -15.39 -4.92
N ARG A 25 3.22 -14.70 -5.87
CA ARG A 25 3.87 -13.57 -6.52
C ARG A 25 3.47 -12.29 -5.79
N ILE A 26 4.48 -11.56 -5.34
CA ILE A 26 4.31 -10.31 -4.62
C ILE A 26 4.61 -9.16 -5.58
N GLY A 27 3.70 -8.20 -5.65
CA GLY A 27 3.91 -6.95 -6.37
C GLY A 27 4.33 -5.85 -5.40
N LEU A 28 5.29 -5.04 -5.79
CA LEU A 28 5.72 -3.87 -5.02
C LEU A 28 5.58 -2.66 -5.93
N VAL A 29 4.75 -1.69 -5.51
CA VAL A 29 4.60 -0.45 -6.25
C VAL A 29 5.52 0.59 -5.66
N GLN A 30 6.38 1.16 -6.50
CA GLN A 30 7.25 2.25 -6.08
C GLN A 30 6.97 3.46 -6.97
N THR A 31 6.62 4.58 -6.37
CA THR A 31 6.31 5.80 -7.09
C THR A 31 6.80 7.01 -6.30
N ARG A 32 6.99 8.12 -6.98
CA ARG A 32 7.26 9.38 -6.29
C ARG A 32 5.95 9.96 -5.75
N TRP A 33 6.06 10.90 -4.86
CA TRP A 33 4.90 11.67 -4.41
C TRP A 33 4.42 12.63 -5.51
N TYR A 34 3.10 12.69 -5.70
CA TYR A 34 2.46 13.66 -6.60
C TYR A 34 1.61 14.60 -5.75
N GLU A 35 1.80 15.90 -5.91
CA GLU A 35 1.07 16.89 -5.12
C GLU A 35 -0.42 16.90 -5.42
N ALA A 36 -0.80 16.65 -6.68
CA ALA A 36 -2.21 16.55 -7.04
C ALA A 36 -2.73 15.17 -6.64
N ALA A 37 -3.70 15.14 -5.74
CA ALA A 37 -4.24 13.90 -5.17
C ALA A 37 -4.73 12.94 -6.26
N ASP A 38 -5.44 13.47 -7.26
CA ASP A 38 -5.97 12.63 -8.34
C ASP A 38 -4.83 11.96 -9.12
N ALA A 39 -3.77 12.72 -9.41
CA ALA A 39 -2.63 12.17 -10.12
C ALA A 39 -1.91 11.11 -9.29
N HIS A 40 -1.83 11.33 -7.97
CA HIS A 40 -1.19 10.38 -7.07
C HIS A 40 -1.98 9.07 -7.04
N ILE A 41 -3.30 9.16 -6.85
CA ILE A 41 -4.17 7.98 -6.82
C ILE A 41 -4.11 7.23 -8.15
N GLU A 42 -4.11 7.96 -9.26
CA GLU A 42 -4.03 7.31 -10.58
C GLU A 42 -2.72 6.53 -10.76
N GLN A 43 -1.61 7.06 -10.25
CA GLN A 43 -0.33 6.33 -10.30
C GLN A 43 -0.39 5.06 -9.44
N LEU A 44 -1.05 5.11 -8.29
CA LEU A 44 -1.23 3.92 -7.47
C LEU A 44 -2.09 2.88 -8.20
N ARG A 45 -3.19 3.31 -8.84
CA ARG A 45 -4.05 2.43 -9.64
C ARG A 45 -3.27 1.75 -10.76
N GLU A 46 -2.50 2.55 -11.50
CA GLU A 46 -1.65 2.02 -12.58
C GLU A 46 -0.69 0.98 -12.04
N GLY A 47 -0.07 1.26 -10.87
CA GLY A 47 0.88 0.34 -10.25
C GLY A 47 0.25 -0.98 -9.85
N VAL A 48 -0.91 -0.94 -9.18
CA VAL A 48 -1.60 -2.17 -8.76
C VAL A 48 -2.05 -2.96 -9.97
N SER A 49 -2.62 -2.29 -10.98
CA SER A 49 -3.05 -2.94 -12.21
C SER A 49 -1.88 -3.62 -12.93
N ALA A 50 -0.72 -2.95 -12.99
CA ALA A 50 0.46 -3.52 -13.63
C ALA A 50 0.97 -4.75 -12.87
N CYS A 51 0.96 -4.71 -11.53
CA CYS A 51 1.35 -5.86 -10.71
C CYS A 51 0.38 -7.03 -10.92
N ALA A 52 -0.91 -6.74 -10.91
CA ALA A 52 -1.94 -7.77 -11.14
C ALA A 52 -1.76 -8.39 -12.53
N GLY A 53 -1.55 -7.54 -13.55
CA GLY A 53 -1.31 -8.01 -14.93
C GLY A 53 -0.06 -8.88 -15.05
N ALA A 54 0.92 -8.68 -14.16
CA ALA A 54 2.14 -9.50 -14.10
C ALA A 54 1.95 -10.75 -13.21
N GLY A 55 0.73 -11.00 -12.74
CA GLY A 55 0.38 -12.19 -11.98
C GLY A 55 0.57 -12.09 -10.47
N ALA A 56 0.64 -10.88 -9.93
CA ALA A 56 0.77 -10.71 -8.49
C ALA A 56 -0.48 -11.22 -7.77
N ASN A 57 -0.28 -11.87 -6.62
CA ASN A 57 -1.35 -12.31 -5.73
C ASN A 57 -1.62 -11.27 -4.66
N VAL A 58 -0.57 -10.54 -4.26
CA VAL A 58 -0.68 -9.47 -3.27
C VAL A 58 0.22 -8.31 -3.72
N VAL A 59 -0.28 -7.09 -3.54
CA VAL A 59 0.45 -5.88 -3.95
C VAL A 59 0.64 -4.99 -2.74
N PHE A 60 1.87 -4.53 -2.55
CA PHE A 60 2.26 -3.63 -1.47
C PHE A 60 2.45 -2.22 -2.02
N LEU A 61 1.80 -1.26 -1.39
CA LEU A 61 1.89 0.15 -1.74
C LEU A 61 2.91 0.86 -0.84
N PRO A 62 3.37 2.05 -1.24
CA PRO A 62 4.37 2.78 -0.44
C PRO A 62 3.88 3.14 0.96
N GLU A 63 4.83 3.25 1.89
CA GLU A 63 4.54 3.69 3.25
C GLU A 63 3.79 5.02 3.25
N LEU A 64 2.79 5.15 4.13
CA LEU A 64 1.92 6.34 4.24
C LEU A 64 1.36 6.72 2.87
N THR A 65 0.73 5.74 2.24
CA THR A 65 0.37 5.73 0.82
C THR A 65 -0.30 7.01 0.32
N LEU A 66 -1.25 7.57 1.08
CA LEU A 66 -2.00 8.76 0.68
C LEU A 66 -1.58 10.03 1.43
N SER A 67 -0.54 9.94 2.25
CA SER A 67 -0.06 11.09 3.03
C SER A 67 1.35 11.45 2.61
N ARG A 68 1.62 12.74 2.45
CA ARG A 68 3.01 13.16 2.38
C ARG A 68 3.70 12.78 3.70
N TYR A 69 4.96 12.36 3.62
CA TYR A 69 5.68 11.90 4.80
C TYR A 69 5.75 13.03 5.84
N PRO A 70 5.22 12.81 7.06
CA PRO A 70 5.09 13.93 8.01
C PRO A 70 6.39 14.59 8.42
N ALA A 71 7.52 13.87 8.36
CA ALA A 71 8.82 14.43 8.72
C ALA A 71 9.38 15.39 7.67
N ASP A 72 8.77 15.48 6.48
CA ASP A 72 9.21 16.40 5.44
C ASP A 72 8.85 17.85 5.75
N THR A 73 7.89 18.08 6.62
CA THR A 73 7.41 19.44 6.92
C THR A 73 7.23 19.60 8.42
N ARG A 74 7.43 20.84 8.89
CA ARG A 74 7.14 21.16 10.28
C ARG A 74 5.62 21.17 10.45
N PRO A 75 5.09 20.45 11.45
CA PRO A 75 3.64 20.46 11.65
C PRO A 75 3.10 21.82 12.06
N GLU A 76 1.95 22.17 11.51
CA GLU A 76 1.19 23.36 11.88
C GLU A 76 -0.09 22.86 12.56
N GLY A 77 -0.12 22.89 13.89
CA GLY A 77 -1.25 22.40 14.65
C GLY A 77 -0.98 21.06 15.31
N PRO A 78 -2.03 20.31 15.66
CA PRO A 78 -1.87 19.03 16.34
C PRO A 78 -1.04 18.04 15.52
N ALA A 79 -0.30 17.17 16.23
CA ALA A 79 0.58 16.21 15.58
C ALA A 79 -0.19 15.24 14.67
N ASP A 80 -1.44 14.94 15.00
CA ASP A 80 -2.30 14.06 14.19
C ASP A 80 -3.27 14.83 13.28
N GLY A 81 -3.00 16.10 13.00
CA GLY A 81 -3.89 16.95 12.19
C GLY A 81 -4.20 16.40 10.81
N SER A 82 -3.24 15.69 10.20
CA SER A 82 -3.43 15.07 8.88
C SER A 82 -3.77 13.59 8.96
N ALA A 83 -3.97 13.05 10.17
CA ALA A 83 -4.27 11.63 10.35
C ALA A 83 -5.71 11.30 9.96
N GLU A 84 -5.91 10.13 9.40
CA GLU A 84 -7.24 9.68 8.99
C GLU A 84 -7.78 8.63 9.95
N ASP A 85 -9.09 8.46 9.92
CA ASP A 85 -9.77 7.39 10.64
C ASP A 85 -9.61 6.09 9.86
N ILE A 86 -9.27 5.01 10.56
CA ILE A 86 -8.95 3.75 9.90
C ILE A 86 -10.14 3.13 9.17
N GLU A 87 -11.36 3.29 9.71
CA GLU A 87 -12.55 2.66 9.12
C GLU A 87 -13.20 3.50 8.04
N SER A 88 -13.20 4.82 8.19
CA SER A 88 -13.93 5.72 7.31
C SER A 88 -13.03 6.57 6.42
N GLY A 89 -11.72 6.45 6.57
CA GLY A 89 -10.77 7.27 5.82
C GLY A 89 -10.53 6.78 4.40
N PRO A 90 -9.84 7.59 3.61
CA PRO A 90 -9.65 7.29 2.18
C PRO A 90 -8.73 6.10 1.91
N SER A 91 -7.82 5.76 2.83
CA SER A 91 -6.89 4.65 2.58
C SER A 91 -7.60 3.32 2.49
N LEU A 92 -8.49 3.01 3.46
CA LEU A 92 -9.24 1.75 3.42
C LEU A 92 -10.17 1.70 2.20
N ALA A 93 -10.79 2.82 1.87
CA ALA A 93 -11.68 2.90 0.71
C ALA A 93 -10.91 2.58 -0.58
N LEU A 94 -9.73 3.18 -0.75
CA LEU A 94 -8.90 2.94 -1.93
C LEU A 94 -8.41 1.50 -1.98
N ALA A 95 -7.96 0.95 -0.84
CA ALA A 95 -7.47 -0.43 -0.80
C ALA A 95 -8.56 -1.42 -1.23
N ARG A 96 -9.79 -1.23 -0.72
CA ARG A 96 -10.93 -2.09 -1.08
C ARG A 96 -11.26 -1.99 -2.56
N GLU A 97 -11.23 -0.78 -3.10
CA GLU A 97 -11.50 -0.56 -4.52
C GLU A 97 -10.45 -1.26 -5.39
N LEU A 98 -9.18 -1.05 -5.10
CA LEU A 98 -8.10 -1.63 -5.89
C LEU A 98 -8.09 -3.16 -5.80
N ALA A 99 -8.32 -3.71 -4.60
CA ALA A 99 -8.35 -5.16 -4.40
C ALA A 99 -9.47 -5.79 -5.22
N ARG A 100 -10.67 -5.19 -5.16
CA ARG A 100 -11.81 -5.68 -5.93
C ARG A 100 -11.59 -5.56 -7.43
N ASP A 101 -11.12 -4.39 -7.88
CA ASP A 101 -11.04 -4.11 -9.32
C ASP A 101 -9.93 -4.89 -10.00
N CYS A 102 -8.87 -5.22 -9.28
CA CYS A 102 -7.72 -5.96 -9.82
C CYS A 102 -7.67 -7.43 -9.41
N ASP A 103 -8.59 -7.87 -8.54
CA ASP A 103 -8.66 -9.24 -8.02
C ASP A 103 -7.34 -9.68 -7.37
N VAL A 104 -6.79 -8.83 -6.52
CA VAL A 104 -5.55 -9.08 -5.77
C VAL A 104 -5.73 -8.62 -4.33
N HIS A 105 -4.89 -9.13 -3.44
CA HIS A 105 -4.80 -8.53 -2.10
C HIS A 105 -3.99 -7.24 -2.17
N VAL A 106 -4.40 -6.22 -1.44
CA VAL A 106 -3.70 -4.93 -1.42
C VAL A 106 -3.30 -4.58 0.00
N GLN A 107 -2.01 -4.33 0.19
CA GLN A 107 -1.51 -3.77 1.44
C GLN A 107 -1.37 -2.27 1.25
N ILE A 108 -1.93 -1.49 2.17
CA ILE A 108 -1.81 -0.04 2.17
C ILE A 108 -1.40 0.44 3.55
N SER A 109 -0.64 1.52 3.60
CA SER A 109 -0.17 2.10 4.84
C SER A 109 -0.79 3.49 5.00
N LEU A 110 -1.14 3.84 6.24
CA LEU A 110 -1.81 5.11 6.52
C LEU A 110 -1.32 5.73 7.82
N PHE A 111 -1.45 7.05 7.89
CA PHE A 111 -1.26 7.79 9.13
C PHE A 111 -2.61 7.82 9.85
N GLU A 112 -2.73 7.00 10.89
CA GLU A 112 -4.00 6.77 11.58
C GLU A 112 -4.16 7.68 12.79
N ARG A 113 -5.37 8.24 12.96
CA ARG A 113 -5.72 9.00 14.16
C ARG A 113 -5.88 8.03 15.35
N SER A 114 -5.04 8.19 16.35
CA SER A 114 -5.01 7.25 17.46
C SER A 114 -6.04 7.53 18.55
N GLY A 115 -6.50 8.77 18.66
CA GLY A 115 -7.33 9.19 19.78
C GLY A 115 -6.58 9.33 21.11
N ALA A 116 -5.26 9.15 21.09
CA ALA A 116 -4.45 9.24 22.30
C ALA A 116 -4.34 10.68 22.79
N ALA A 117 -4.15 10.85 24.12
CA ALA A 117 -4.08 12.16 24.74
C ALA A 117 -2.90 13.00 24.25
N ASP A 118 -1.82 12.37 23.80
CA ASP A 118 -0.65 13.06 23.26
C ASP A 118 -0.83 13.50 21.82
N GLN A 119 -1.98 13.19 21.21
CA GLN A 119 -2.32 13.55 19.83
C GLN A 119 -1.31 13.07 18.78
N ARG A 120 -0.63 11.99 19.09
CA ARG A 120 0.27 11.36 18.09
C ARG A 120 -0.53 10.35 17.27
N GLY A 121 -0.32 10.38 15.98
CA GLY A 121 -0.92 9.38 15.10
C GLY A 121 -0.12 8.10 15.09
N LEU A 122 -0.65 7.09 14.41
CA LEU A 122 0.00 5.79 14.26
C LEU A 122 0.38 5.57 12.80
N ASN A 123 1.48 4.90 12.58
CA ASN A 123 1.83 4.40 11.25
C ASN A 123 1.26 2.98 11.15
N THR A 124 0.14 2.86 10.45
CA THR A 124 -0.65 1.64 10.43
C THR A 124 -0.61 1.01 9.04
N SER A 125 -0.58 -0.30 8.99
CA SER A 125 -0.63 -1.06 7.74
C SER A 125 -1.86 -1.96 7.76
N ILE A 126 -2.64 -1.94 6.72
CA ILE A 126 -3.83 -2.77 6.57
C ILE A 126 -3.79 -3.55 5.25
N UNK A 127 -4.50 -4.67 5.10
CA UNK A 127 -4.59 -5.48 4.00
C UNK A 127 -6.05 -5.65 3.73
N UNK A 128 -6.26 -5.34 2.71
CA UNK A 128 -7.56 -5.47 2.25
C UNK A 128 -7.65 -6.53 1.37
#